data_fde5f47f151c2051bbee67555f002f15
#
_entry.id   fde5f47f151c2051bbee67555f002f15
#
_cell.length_a   1.000
_cell.length_b   1.000
_cell.length_c   1.000
_cell.angle_alpha   90.00
_cell.angle_beta   90.00
_cell.angle_gamma   90.00
#
_symmetry.space_group_name_H-M   'P 1'
#
loop_
_entity.id
_entity.type
_entity.pdbx_description
1 polymer ?
#
loop_
_entity_poly.entity_id
_entity_poly.type
_entity_poly.pdbx_seq_one_letter_code
_entity_poly.pdbx_strand_id
1 'polypeptide(L)'
;MKRLIISLATVAIFLFFFVSCYYDSEEALYPALSNSCDTTNVTFSGTIVPILDNNCSSCHSNNTAAAYGDNIRLQNYADVLAKADRIVGSIKHLNTFFAMPKSGGFINICSINQIDIWVRNGMPNN
;
A
#
# COMPACT_ATOMS: atom_id res chain seq x y z
N MET A 1 -40.15 -0.28 -45.44
CA MET A 1 -40.53 -0.30 -43.99
C MET A 1 -39.91 -1.50 -43.25
N LYS A 2 -40.14 -2.76 -43.62
CA LYS A 2 -39.57 -3.94 -42.88
C LYS A 2 -38.05 -3.92 -42.71
N ARG A 3 -37.28 -3.56 -43.74
CA ARG A 3 -35.81 -3.49 -43.72
C ARG A 3 -35.28 -2.39 -42.78
N LEU A 4 -36.01 -1.28 -42.66
CA LEU A 4 -35.68 -0.19 -41.73
C LEU A 4 -35.86 -0.60 -40.27
N ILE A 5 -36.97 -1.31 -39.99
CA ILE A 5 -37.28 -1.80 -38.63
C ILE A 5 -36.24 -2.84 -38.18
N ILE A 6 -35.81 -3.73 -39.06
CA ILE A 6 -34.76 -4.75 -38.77
C ILE A 6 -33.43 -4.07 -38.49
N SER A 7 -33.05 -3.05 -39.27
CA SER A 7 -31.81 -2.30 -39.05
C SER A 7 -31.81 -1.53 -37.72
N LEU A 8 -32.93 -0.91 -37.34
CA LEU A 8 -33.08 -0.25 -36.04
C LEU A 8 -33.00 -1.23 -34.86
N ALA A 9 -33.63 -2.41 -35.01
CA ALA A 9 -33.63 -3.44 -33.96
C ALA A 9 -32.20 -4.01 -33.76
N THR A 10 -31.42 -4.22 -34.81
CA THR A 10 -30.03 -4.71 -34.69
C THR A 10 -29.12 -3.68 -34.03
N VAL A 11 -29.27 -2.38 -34.33
CA VAL A 11 -28.50 -1.31 -33.68
C VAL A 11 -28.86 -1.18 -32.20
N ALA A 12 -30.13 -1.31 -31.85
CA ALA A 12 -30.57 -1.28 -30.45
C ALA A 12 -30.01 -2.45 -29.64
N ILE A 13 -30.01 -3.66 -30.19
CA ILE A 13 -29.43 -4.85 -29.56
C ILE A 13 -27.91 -4.66 -29.36
N PHE A 14 -27.21 -4.12 -30.34
CA PHE A 14 -25.77 -3.88 -30.26
C PHE A 14 -25.40 -2.86 -29.18
N LEU A 15 -26.21 -1.83 -28.97
CA LEU A 15 -26.01 -0.84 -27.92
C LEU A 15 -26.18 -1.42 -26.50
N PHE A 16 -27.03 -2.44 -26.32
CA PHE A 16 -27.19 -3.11 -25.02
C PHE A 16 -25.99 -3.91 -24.56
N PHE A 17 -25.12 -4.35 -25.47
CA PHE A 17 -23.89 -5.10 -25.12
C PHE A 17 -22.75 -4.20 -24.59
N PHE A 18 -22.82 -2.90 -24.78
CA PHE A 18 -21.77 -1.97 -24.33
C PHE A 18 -22.03 -1.36 -22.93
N VAL A 19 -23.16 -1.64 -22.29
CA VAL A 19 -23.52 -1.06 -20.99
C VAL A 19 -23.03 -1.94 -19.82
N SER A 20 -22.32 -3.03 -20.09
CA SER A 20 -21.76 -3.88 -19.03
C SER A 20 -20.35 -3.43 -18.65
N CYS A 21 -20.17 -2.16 -18.28
CA CYS A 21 -19.08 -1.79 -17.38
C CYS A 21 -19.53 -2.15 -15.97
N TYR A 22 -19.23 -3.37 -15.57
CA TYR A 22 -19.29 -3.77 -14.17
C TYR A 22 -18.23 -2.95 -13.43
N TYR A 23 -18.69 -2.00 -12.64
CA TYR A 23 -17.85 -1.21 -11.75
C TYR A 23 -17.46 -2.13 -10.58
N ASP A 24 -16.36 -2.86 -10.77
CA ASP A 24 -15.80 -3.68 -9.72
C ASP A 24 -15.09 -2.74 -8.73
N SER A 25 -15.73 -2.42 -7.62
CA SER A 25 -15.07 -1.68 -6.57
C SER A 25 -14.21 -2.66 -5.77
N GLU A 26 -12.94 -2.33 -5.60
CA GLU A 26 -11.98 -3.09 -4.80
C GLU A 26 -12.51 -3.36 -3.38
N GLU A 27 -13.32 -2.45 -2.86
CA GLU A 27 -14.04 -2.56 -1.59
C GLU A 27 -15.08 -3.69 -1.56
N ALA A 28 -15.74 -3.98 -2.69
CA ALA A 28 -16.72 -5.05 -2.77
C ALA A 28 -16.07 -6.43 -2.88
N LEU A 29 -14.87 -6.52 -3.48
CA LEU A 29 -14.10 -7.76 -3.62
C LEU A 29 -13.34 -8.14 -2.34
N TYR A 30 -12.92 -7.14 -1.54
CA TYR A 30 -12.11 -7.36 -0.33
C TYR A 30 -12.71 -6.66 0.92
N PRO A 31 -13.95 -6.97 1.30
CA PRO A 31 -14.60 -6.31 2.44
C PRO A 31 -13.87 -6.54 3.77
N ALA A 32 -13.08 -7.61 3.87
CA ALA A 32 -12.31 -7.92 5.08
C ALA A 32 -11.02 -7.08 5.22
N LEU A 33 -10.53 -6.46 4.13
CA LEU A 33 -9.31 -5.65 4.16
C LEU A 33 -9.60 -4.18 4.50
N SER A 34 -10.77 -3.67 4.16
CA SER A 34 -11.16 -2.28 4.43
C SER A 34 -11.61 -2.06 5.88
N ASN A 35 -12.18 -3.09 6.53
CA ASN A 35 -12.78 -2.96 7.86
C ASN A 35 -11.83 -3.18 9.03
N SER A 36 -10.57 -3.54 8.81
CA SER A 36 -9.60 -3.84 9.89
C SER A 36 -8.40 -2.90 9.95
N CYS A 37 -8.25 -1.97 8.99
CA CYS A 37 -7.13 -1.04 8.98
C CYS A 37 -7.47 0.24 9.71
N ASP A 38 -7.13 0.32 10.99
CA ASP A 38 -7.26 1.59 11.72
C ASP A 38 -6.12 2.54 11.33
N THR A 39 -6.50 3.62 10.66
CA THR A 39 -5.61 4.70 10.25
C THR A 39 -5.91 6.02 10.97
N THR A 40 -6.82 5.99 11.94
CA THR A 40 -7.28 7.20 12.64
C THR A 40 -6.34 7.64 13.76
N ASN A 41 -5.63 6.67 14.39
CA ASN A 41 -4.74 6.93 15.51
C ASN A 41 -3.39 6.23 15.32
N VAL A 42 -2.64 6.66 14.31
CA VAL A 42 -1.31 6.09 14.01
C VAL A 42 -0.25 6.81 14.82
N THR A 43 0.36 6.10 15.77
CA THR A 43 1.45 6.60 16.62
C THR A 43 2.78 5.94 16.29
N PHE A 44 3.90 6.61 16.59
CA PHE A 44 5.21 6.01 16.39
C PHE A 44 5.39 4.77 17.27
N SER A 45 5.18 4.90 18.57
CA SER A 45 5.43 3.82 19.52
C SER A 45 4.43 2.65 19.41
N GLY A 46 3.14 2.97 19.21
CA GLY A 46 2.08 1.95 19.21
C GLY A 46 1.82 1.32 17.85
N THR A 47 2.22 1.97 16.76
CA THR A 47 1.91 1.49 15.39
C THR A 47 3.16 1.27 14.56
N ILE A 48 4.01 2.29 14.43
CA ILE A 48 5.15 2.24 13.50
C ILE A 48 6.24 1.28 13.99
N VAL A 49 6.60 1.35 15.27
CA VAL A 49 7.61 0.44 15.87
C VAL A 49 7.22 -1.02 15.68
N PRO A 50 6.01 -1.50 16.05
CA PRO A 50 5.60 -2.88 15.80
C PRO A 50 5.65 -3.30 14.32
N ILE A 51 5.28 -2.41 13.39
CA ILE A 51 5.38 -2.70 11.95
C ILE A 51 6.83 -2.91 11.54
N LEU A 52 7.73 -2.02 11.95
CA LEU A 52 9.16 -2.10 11.62
C LEU A 52 9.81 -3.32 12.26
N ASP A 53 9.46 -3.64 13.50
CA ASP A 53 9.99 -4.82 14.20
C ASP A 53 9.61 -6.12 13.50
N ASN A 54 8.36 -6.25 13.09
CA ASN A 54 7.86 -7.47 12.46
C ASN A 54 8.35 -7.65 11.01
N ASN A 55 8.63 -6.56 10.28
CA ASN A 55 8.89 -6.64 8.85
C ASN A 55 10.32 -6.23 8.44
N CYS A 56 11.03 -5.46 9.27
CA CYS A 56 12.28 -4.82 8.87
C CYS A 56 13.46 -5.18 9.78
N SER A 57 13.23 -5.42 11.08
CA SER A 57 14.29 -5.57 12.09
C SER A 57 15.22 -6.75 11.88
N SER A 58 14.78 -7.79 11.16
CA SER A 58 15.65 -8.92 10.80
C SER A 58 16.92 -8.47 10.05
N CYS A 59 16.82 -7.42 9.22
CA CYS A 59 17.93 -6.87 8.46
C CYS A 59 18.33 -5.45 8.93
N HIS A 60 17.38 -4.66 9.45
CA HIS A 60 17.56 -3.23 9.72
C HIS A 60 17.58 -2.87 11.21
N SER A 61 17.79 -3.84 12.11
CA SER A 61 18.04 -3.54 13.52
C SER A 61 19.45 -2.97 13.73
N ASN A 62 19.72 -2.40 14.91
CA ASN A 62 21.06 -1.89 15.24
C ASN A 62 22.15 -2.96 15.13
N ASN A 63 21.80 -4.22 15.40
CA ASN A 63 22.76 -5.33 15.39
C ASN A 63 22.97 -5.94 13.99
N THR A 64 21.98 -5.88 13.13
CA THR A 64 21.96 -6.59 11.83
C THR A 64 22.17 -5.68 10.63
N ALA A 65 21.94 -4.38 10.78
CA ALA A 65 21.98 -3.43 9.67
C ALA A 65 23.32 -3.39 8.93
N ALA A 66 24.43 -3.55 9.63
CA ALA A 66 25.76 -3.56 9.01
C ALA A 66 26.00 -4.78 8.10
N ALA A 67 25.42 -5.93 8.47
CA ALA A 67 25.63 -7.18 7.74
C ALA A 67 24.59 -7.40 6.63
N TYR A 68 23.33 -7.00 6.86
CA TYR A 68 22.20 -7.39 6.01
C TYR A 68 21.36 -6.22 5.50
N GLY A 69 21.48 -5.04 6.14
CA GLY A 69 20.60 -3.88 5.93
C GLY A 69 21.29 -2.69 5.24
N ASP A 70 22.44 -2.87 4.60
CA ASP A 70 23.18 -1.78 3.94
C ASP A 70 23.47 -0.58 4.89
N ASN A 71 23.79 -0.87 6.15
CA ASN A 71 23.93 0.10 7.25
C ASN A 71 22.71 1.00 7.51
N ILE A 72 21.55 0.65 6.97
CA ILE A 72 20.31 1.39 7.24
C ILE A 72 19.68 0.82 8.50
N ARG A 73 19.68 1.63 9.56
CA ARG A 73 19.04 1.29 10.83
C ARG A 73 17.64 1.87 10.88
N LEU A 74 16.67 1.08 11.38
CA LEU A 74 15.27 1.47 11.47
C LEU A 74 14.67 1.12 12.86
N GLN A 75 15.48 1.16 13.90
CA GLN A 75 15.06 0.76 15.25
C GLN A 75 14.76 1.97 16.14
N ASN A 76 15.49 3.07 15.98
CA ASN A 76 15.29 4.27 16.78
C ASN A 76 14.50 5.31 15.99
N TYR A 77 13.72 6.14 16.70
CA TYR A 77 12.93 7.22 16.08
C TYR A 77 13.76 8.10 15.14
N ALA A 78 14.94 8.56 15.58
CA ALA A 78 15.81 9.43 14.78
C ALA A 78 16.28 8.77 13.47
N ASP A 79 16.59 7.46 13.52
CA ASP A 79 17.00 6.70 12.35
C ASP A 79 15.82 6.53 11.37
N VAL A 80 14.61 6.25 11.88
CA VAL A 80 13.39 6.11 11.09
C VAL A 80 13.01 7.45 10.45
N LEU A 81 13.04 8.54 11.22
CA LEU A 81 12.76 9.88 10.74
C LEU A 81 13.66 10.26 9.56
N ALA A 82 14.97 10.03 9.70
CA ALA A 82 15.96 10.32 8.66
C ALA A 82 15.79 9.50 7.37
N LYS A 83 15.02 8.44 7.40
CA LYS A 83 14.79 7.50 6.29
C LYS A 83 13.33 7.38 5.87
N ALA A 84 12.44 8.21 6.40
CA ALA A 84 11.00 8.08 6.22
C ALA A 84 10.57 8.00 4.75
N ASP A 85 11.04 8.92 3.90
CA ASP A 85 10.74 8.90 2.45
C ASP A 85 11.25 7.63 1.77
N ARG A 86 12.44 7.18 2.17
CA ARG A 86 13.03 5.96 1.64
C ARG A 86 12.25 4.72 2.07
N ILE A 87 11.77 4.68 3.31
CA ILE A 87 10.91 3.60 3.81
C ILE A 87 9.64 3.54 2.96
N VAL A 88 8.91 4.67 2.84
CA VAL A 88 7.67 4.73 2.06
C VAL A 88 7.89 4.34 0.60
N GLY A 89 8.92 4.89 -0.04
CA GLY A 89 9.24 4.58 -1.44
C GLY A 89 9.58 3.09 -1.65
N SER A 90 10.33 2.49 -0.71
CA SER A 90 10.74 1.09 -0.79
C SER A 90 9.60 0.11 -0.56
N ILE A 91 8.72 0.35 0.43
CA ILE A 91 7.58 -0.54 0.73
C ILE A 91 6.43 -0.41 -0.29
N LYS A 92 6.34 0.72 -0.97
CA LYS A 92 5.41 0.95 -2.10
C LYS A 92 5.99 0.51 -3.44
N HIS A 93 7.21 0.03 -3.48
CA HIS A 93 7.94 -0.39 -4.68
C HIS A 93 7.97 0.70 -5.77
N LEU A 94 8.17 1.96 -5.38
CA LEU A 94 8.31 3.06 -6.34
C LEU A 94 9.62 2.94 -7.13
N ASN A 95 9.58 3.22 -8.42
CA ASN A 95 10.65 2.97 -9.39
C ASN A 95 12.03 3.58 -9.03
N THR A 96 12.07 4.62 -8.20
CA THR A 96 13.31 5.30 -7.76
C THR A 96 13.92 4.68 -6.50
N PHE A 97 13.26 3.69 -5.88
CA PHE A 97 13.68 3.06 -4.64
C PHE A 97 13.88 1.55 -4.82
N PHE A 98 14.78 0.97 -4.04
CA PHE A 98 14.88 -0.49 -3.97
C PHE A 98 13.64 -1.06 -3.27
N ALA A 99 12.96 -1.98 -3.94
CA ALA A 99 11.79 -2.66 -3.37
C ALA A 99 12.15 -3.44 -2.10
N MET A 100 11.34 -3.27 -1.06
CA MET A 100 11.43 -3.99 0.20
C MET A 100 10.09 -4.62 0.56
N PRO A 101 10.09 -5.79 1.19
CA PRO A 101 11.23 -6.66 1.57
C PRO A 101 11.98 -7.26 0.38
N LYS A 102 13.28 -7.52 0.52
CA LYS A 102 14.12 -8.18 -0.52
C LYS A 102 13.66 -9.59 -0.87
N SER A 103 12.94 -10.25 0.02
CA SER A 103 12.31 -11.57 -0.23
C SER A 103 11.21 -11.54 -1.29
N GLY A 104 10.82 -10.35 -1.74
CA GLY A 104 9.75 -10.12 -2.70
C GLY A 104 8.37 -9.94 -2.05
N GLY A 105 7.41 -9.46 -2.85
CA GLY A 105 6.08 -9.14 -2.38
C GLY A 105 5.99 -7.84 -1.59
N PHE A 106 4.78 -7.52 -1.16
CA PHE A 106 4.50 -6.37 -0.31
C PHE A 106 4.31 -6.82 1.14
N ILE A 107 4.65 -5.96 2.09
CA ILE A 107 4.15 -6.11 3.46
C ILE A 107 2.63 -5.86 3.46
N ASN A 108 1.96 -6.15 4.58
CA ASN A 108 0.51 -5.94 4.68
C ASN A 108 0.13 -4.53 4.24
N ILE A 109 -0.90 -4.40 3.40
CA ILE A 109 -1.34 -3.12 2.83
C ILE A 109 -1.75 -2.11 3.91
N CYS A 110 -2.33 -2.58 5.01
CA CYS A 110 -2.64 -1.72 6.15
C CYS A 110 -1.38 -1.11 6.76
N SER A 111 -0.33 -1.91 6.94
CA SER A 111 0.97 -1.42 7.43
C SER A 111 1.58 -0.37 6.51
N ILE A 112 1.47 -0.56 5.19
CA ILE A 112 1.90 0.45 4.19
C ILE A 112 1.12 1.76 4.38
N ASN A 113 -0.21 1.67 4.50
CA ASN A 113 -1.09 2.82 4.67
C ASN A 113 -0.82 3.55 6.01
N GLN A 114 -0.60 2.81 7.09
CA GLN A 114 -0.28 3.37 8.40
C GLN A 114 1.06 4.12 8.39
N ILE A 115 2.11 3.57 7.80
CA ILE A 115 3.40 4.25 7.66
C ILE A 115 3.24 5.52 6.80
N ASP A 116 2.54 5.43 5.68
CA ASP A 116 2.33 6.56 4.77
C ASP A 116 1.56 7.71 5.44
N ILE A 117 0.53 7.39 6.21
CA ILE A 117 -0.25 8.38 6.97
C ILE A 117 0.61 9.03 8.06
N TRP A 118 1.40 8.24 8.80
CA TRP A 118 2.30 8.77 9.81
C TRP A 118 3.30 9.77 9.21
N VAL A 119 3.88 9.43 8.05
CA VAL A 119 4.80 10.32 7.33
C VAL A 119 4.09 11.60 6.89
N ARG A 120 2.90 11.50 6.29
CA ARG A 120 2.11 12.67 5.87
C ARG A 120 1.66 13.57 7.02
N ASN A 121 1.47 12.99 8.20
CA ASN A 121 1.10 13.75 9.42
C ASN A 121 2.30 14.38 10.14
N GLY A 122 3.48 14.43 9.49
CA GLY A 122 4.66 15.09 10.03
C GLY A 122 5.48 14.24 10.99
N MET A 123 5.26 12.91 10.98
CA MET A 123 6.09 11.94 11.71
C MET A 123 6.18 12.23 13.21
N PRO A 124 5.08 12.34 13.94
CA PRO A 124 5.11 12.62 15.37
C PRO A 124 5.82 11.50 16.15
N ASN A 125 6.61 11.88 17.17
CA ASN A 125 7.23 10.95 18.11
C ASN A 125 6.33 10.76 19.33
N ASN A 126 5.32 9.92 19.22
CA ASN A 126 4.25 9.73 20.20
C ASN A 126 4.00 8.26 20.56
#